data_b414a4e0017150bdec6a91113108852d
#
_entry.id   b414a4e0017150bdec6a91113108852d
#
_cell.length_a   1.000
_cell.length_b   1.000
_cell.length_c   1.000
_cell.angle_alpha   90.00
_cell.angle_beta   90.00
_cell.angle_gamma   90.00
#
_symmetry.space_group_name_H-M   'P 1'
#
loop_
_entity.id
_entity.type
_entity.pdbx_description
1 polymer ?
#
loop_
_entity_poly.entity_id
_entity_poly.type
_entity_poly.pdbx_seq_one_letter_code
_entity_poly.pdbx_strand_id
1 'polypeptide(L)'
;MKKRIPLFFLLVLSSCSKIELQNITSEDIQKIVRSENIHHAVMLNFWATWCKPCVSEFPMIVDMGREYENNLSVYFISVDWLDEKNKVRSFLKNQGVDWQSFIKNENDQKFINGIAQEWTGAVPFTILYGKSSGKVVDFWEGEQPEIRFRSAIIKAINS
;
A
#
# COMPACT_ATOMS: atom_id res chain seq x y z
N MET A 1 -47.67 9.50 39.15
CA MET A 1 -46.97 10.24 38.09
C MET A 1 -45.87 9.29 37.53
N LYS A 2 -46.07 8.69 36.33
CA LYS A 2 -45.12 7.77 35.72
C LYS A 2 -44.21 8.60 34.82
N LYS A 3 -42.92 8.72 35.19
CA LYS A 3 -41.90 9.36 34.36
C LYS A 3 -41.56 8.44 33.17
N ARG A 4 -41.87 8.84 31.97
CA ARG A 4 -41.44 8.20 30.73
C ARG A 4 -39.99 8.66 30.43
N ILE A 5 -39.04 7.72 30.44
CA ILE A 5 -37.69 7.93 30.04
C ILE A 5 -37.65 7.79 28.50
N PRO A 6 -37.22 8.83 27.74
CA PRO A 6 -37.08 8.69 26.31
C PRO A 6 -35.89 7.77 25.97
N LEU A 7 -36.18 6.70 25.26
CA LEU A 7 -35.17 5.81 24.69
C LEU A 7 -34.45 6.54 23.55
N PHE A 8 -33.24 7.02 23.83
CA PHE A 8 -32.38 7.67 22.82
C PHE A 8 -31.79 6.57 21.92
N PHE A 9 -32.35 6.40 20.73
CA PHE A 9 -31.85 5.47 19.71
C PHE A 9 -30.58 6.04 19.12
N LEU A 10 -29.41 5.55 19.57
CA LEU A 10 -28.11 5.94 19.05
C LEU A 10 -27.95 5.34 17.65
N LEU A 11 -28.20 6.12 16.61
CA LEU A 11 -27.90 5.75 15.22
C LEU A 11 -26.36 5.67 15.06
N VAL A 12 -25.82 4.45 15.12
CA VAL A 12 -24.44 4.19 14.73
C VAL A 12 -24.37 4.31 13.20
N LEU A 13 -23.94 5.47 12.71
CA LEU A 13 -23.59 5.65 11.31
C LEU A 13 -22.33 4.80 11.06
N SER A 14 -22.53 3.60 10.51
CA SER A 14 -21.44 2.79 9.97
C SER A 14 -20.84 3.57 8.79
N SER A 15 -19.76 4.28 9.03
CA SER A 15 -18.96 4.91 7.98
C SER A 15 -18.33 3.77 7.17
N CYS A 16 -18.93 3.47 6.02
CA CYS A 16 -18.33 2.60 5.03
C CYS A 16 -17.12 3.37 4.45
N SER A 17 -15.92 3.11 4.94
CA SER A 17 -14.70 3.70 4.39
C SER A 17 -14.56 3.25 2.93
N LYS A 18 -14.73 4.21 2.04
CA LYS A 18 -14.63 3.98 0.60
C LYS A 18 -13.15 3.92 0.27
N ILE A 19 -12.66 2.77 -0.19
CA ILE A 19 -11.28 2.64 -0.66
C ILE A 19 -11.02 3.72 -1.71
N GLU A 20 -10.06 4.58 -1.43
CA GLU A 20 -9.65 5.62 -2.35
C GLU A 20 -8.52 5.11 -3.24
N LEU A 21 -8.87 4.63 -4.44
CA LEU A 21 -7.92 4.24 -5.47
C LEU A 21 -7.64 5.43 -6.38
N GLN A 22 -6.48 6.05 -6.22
CA GLN A 22 -6.05 7.22 -6.98
C GLN A 22 -5.11 6.85 -8.13
N ASN A 23 -5.09 7.67 -9.18
CA ASN A 23 -4.07 7.59 -10.21
C ASN A 23 -2.77 8.19 -9.69
N ILE A 24 -1.62 7.59 -10.07
CA ILE A 24 -0.32 8.03 -9.59
C ILE A 24 0.74 7.96 -10.67
N THR A 25 1.67 8.91 -10.64
CA THR A 25 2.92 8.93 -11.41
C THR A 25 4.12 8.60 -10.51
N SER A 26 5.25 8.29 -11.11
CA SER A 26 6.51 8.08 -10.37
C SER A 26 6.93 9.32 -9.58
N GLU A 27 6.71 10.52 -10.12
CA GLU A 27 6.99 11.77 -9.41
C GLU A 27 6.11 11.95 -8.17
N ASP A 28 4.82 11.59 -8.24
CA ASP A 28 3.90 11.68 -7.10
C ASP A 28 4.30 10.68 -6.00
N ILE A 29 4.74 9.48 -6.37
CA ILE A 29 5.29 8.49 -5.42
C ILE A 29 6.47 9.08 -4.64
N GLN A 30 7.41 9.73 -5.33
CA GLN A 30 8.55 10.38 -4.68
C GLN A 30 8.14 11.50 -3.72
N LYS A 31 7.05 12.22 -4.00
CA LYS A 31 6.48 13.22 -3.07
C LYS A 31 5.89 12.55 -1.82
N ILE A 32 5.11 11.47 -2.00
CA ILE A 32 4.53 10.71 -0.89
C ILE A 32 5.63 10.16 0.02
N VAL A 33 6.64 9.50 -0.54
CA VAL A 33 7.77 8.97 0.23
C VAL A 33 8.44 10.06 1.06
N ARG A 34 8.68 11.23 0.47
CA ARG A 34 9.29 12.36 1.20
C ARG A 34 8.41 12.93 2.31
N SER A 35 7.09 12.93 2.14
CA SER A 35 6.16 13.45 3.15
C SER A 35 5.97 12.48 4.33
N GLU A 36 5.96 11.19 4.09
CA GLU A 36 5.76 10.14 5.10
C GLU A 36 7.01 9.89 5.96
N ASN A 37 8.20 10.02 5.39
CA ASN A 37 9.47 9.70 6.03
C ASN A 37 9.73 10.38 7.38
N ILE A 38 9.01 11.44 7.69
CA ILE A 38 9.17 12.15 8.98
C ILE A 38 8.55 11.34 10.13
N HIS A 39 7.59 10.49 9.82
CA HIS A 39 6.77 9.79 10.81
C HIS A 39 6.86 8.27 10.71
N HIS A 40 6.88 7.72 9.50
CA HIS A 40 6.83 6.28 9.24
C HIS A 40 7.91 5.86 8.24
N ALA A 41 8.35 4.60 8.35
CA ALA A 41 8.95 3.92 7.22
C ALA A 41 7.91 3.75 6.11
N VAL A 42 8.33 3.66 4.86
CA VAL A 42 7.41 3.50 3.73
C VAL A 42 7.73 2.20 3.00
N MET A 43 6.72 1.38 2.78
CA MET A 43 6.78 0.22 1.90
C MET A 43 5.87 0.44 0.70
N LEU A 44 6.44 0.37 -0.49
CA LEU A 44 5.72 0.38 -1.75
C LEU A 44 5.73 -1.04 -2.32
N ASN A 45 4.56 -1.61 -2.57
CA ASN A 45 4.41 -2.88 -3.26
C ASN A 45 3.73 -2.66 -4.60
N PHE A 46 4.45 -2.97 -5.69
CA PHE A 46 3.98 -2.88 -7.06
C PHE A 46 3.46 -4.25 -7.48
N TRP A 47 2.21 -4.29 -7.93
CA TRP A 47 1.47 -5.52 -8.16
C TRP A 47 0.48 -5.39 -9.32
N ALA A 48 -0.16 -6.50 -9.72
CA ALA A 48 -1.27 -6.48 -10.64
C ALA A 48 -2.27 -7.61 -10.36
N THR A 49 -3.52 -7.43 -10.77
CA THR A 49 -4.59 -8.43 -10.57
C THR A 49 -4.37 -9.72 -11.37
N TRP A 50 -3.59 -9.68 -12.42
CA TRP A 50 -3.21 -10.84 -13.25
C TRP A 50 -1.91 -11.52 -12.79
N CYS A 51 -1.19 -10.95 -11.86
CA CYS A 51 0.08 -11.44 -11.36
C CYS A 51 -0.16 -12.46 -10.23
N LYS A 52 -0.07 -13.75 -10.52
CA LYS A 52 -0.32 -14.83 -9.54
C LYS A 52 0.54 -14.73 -8.28
N PRO A 53 1.89 -14.57 -8.36
CA PRO A 53 2.71 -14.43 -7.16
C PRO A 53 2.35 -13.18 -6.35
N CYS A 54 1.97 -12.06 -7.01
CA CYS A 54 1.48 -10.88 -6.30
C CYS A 54 0.24 -11.19 -5.46
N VAL A 55 -0.74 -11.88 -6.07
CA VAL A 55 -1.99 -12.27 -5.39
C VAL A 55 -1.73 -13.23 -4.24
N SER A 56 -0.75 -14.12 -4.37
CA SER A 56 -0.33 -15.07 -3.32
C SER A 56 0.20 -14.37 -2.07
N GLU A 57 1.11 -13.40 -2.21
CA GLU A 57 1.72 -12.70 -1.08
C GLU A 57 0.86 -11.58 -0.49
N PHE A 58 -0.19 -11.14 -1.21
CA PHE A 58 -0.97 -9.96 -0.87
C PHE A 58 -1.59 -9.98 0.54
N PRO A 59 -2.26 -11.08 1.00
CA PRO A 59 -2.84 -11.14 2.34
C PRO A 59 -1.80 -10.92 3.45
N MET A 60 -0.63 -11.53 3.29
CA MET A 60 0.49 -11.39 4.21
C MET A 60 0.95 -9.93 4.34
N ILE A 61 1.04 -9.20 3.22
CA ILE A 61 1.44 -7.78 3.24
C ILE A 61 0.36 -6.92 3.90
N VAL A 62 -0.93 -7.23 3.69
CA VAL A 62 -2.05 -6.55 4.36
C VAL A 62 -1.95 -6.73 5.87
N ASP A 63 -1.71 -7.95 6.35
CA ASP A 63 -1.56 -8.24 7.77
C ASP A 63 -0.37 -7.49 8.39
N MET A 64 0.77 -7.45 7.70
CA MET A 64 1.92 -6.66 8.14
C MET A 64 1.64 -5.15 8.16
N GLY A 65 0.93 -4.63 7.16
CA GLY A 65 0.53 -3.23 7.13
C GLY A 65 -0.26 -2.82 8.37
N ARG A 66 -1.13 -3.70 8.87
CA ARG A 66 -1.88 -3.48 10.11
C ARG A 66 -1.03 -3.68 11.37
N GLU A 67 -0.21 -4.74 11.38
CA GLU A 67 0.66 -5.03 12.53
C GLU A 67 1.64 -3.88 12.82
N TYR A 68 2.17 -3.24 11.79
CA TYR A 68 3.16 -2.16 11.90
C TYR A 68 2.60 -0.75 11.67
N GLU A 69 1.28 -0.56 11.66
CA GLU A 69 0.59 0.70 11.27
C GLU A 69 1.10 1.96 11.98
N ASN A 70 1.62 1.84 13.21
CA ASN A 70 2.15 2.96 13.98
C ASN A 70 3.55 3.43 13.53
N ASN A 71 4.23 2.68 12.66
CA ASN A 71 5.61 2.96 12.25
C ASN A 71 5.88 2.73 10.76
N LEU A 72 4.93 2.14 10.04
CA LEU A 72 5.04 1.79 8.63
C LEU A 72 3.80 2.23 7.86
N SER A 73 4.01 2.96 6.78
CA SER A 73 2.98 3.23 5.77
C SER A 73 3.17 2.26 4.61
N VAL A 74 2.15 1.44 4.32
CA VAL A 74 2.15 0.51 3.20
C VAL A 74 1.28 1.08 2.08
N TYR A 75 1.83 1.19 0.88
CA TYR A 75 1.10 1.60 -0.30
C TYR A 75 1.13 0.52 -1.38
N PHE A 76 -0.05 0.09 -1.79
CA PHE A 76 -0.23 -0.80 -2.94
C PHE A 76 -0.35 0.04 -4.22
N ILE A 77 0.53 -0.22 -5.18
CA ILE A 77 0.54 0.45 -6.48
C ILE A 77 0.27 -0.58 -7.57
N SER A 78 -0.95 -0.58 -8.10
CA SER A 78 -1.31 -1.45 -9.22
C SER A 78 -0.67 -0.96 -10.52
N VAL A 79 -0.10 -1.89 -11.28
CA VAL A 79 0.36 -1.67 -12.65
C VAL A 79 -0.63 -2.19 -13.71
N ASP A 80 -1.86 -2.55 -13.29
CA ASP A 80 -2.97 -2.85 -14.21
C ASP A 80 -3.25 -1.66 -15.13
N TRP A 81 -3.92 -1.91 -16.25
CA TRP A 81 -4.40 -0.85 -17.13
C TRP A 81 -5.46 0.01 -16.45
N LEU A 82 -5.53 1.29 -16.80
CA LEU A 82 -6.47 2.25 -16.17
C LEU A 82 -7.95 1.88 -16.37
N ASP A 83 -8.32 1.21 -17.44
CA ASP A 83 -9.67 0.72 -17.70
C ASP A 83 -10.05 -0.46 -16.78
N GLU A 84 -9.07 -1.16 -16.19
CA GLU A 84 -9.30 -2.19 -15.17
C GLU A 84 -9.43 -1.66 -13.73
N LYS A 85 -9.46 -0.34 -13.53
CA LYS A 85 -9.52 0.31 -12.20
C LYS A 85 -10.62 -0.26 -11.28
N ASN A 86 -11.74 -0.65 -11.83
CA ASN A 86 -12.84 -1.26 -11.06
C ASN A 86 -12.48 -2.66 -10.54
N LYS A 87 -11.75 -3.45 -11.33
CA LYS A 87 -11.25 -4.77 -10.94
C LYS A 87 -10.22 -4.65 -9.81
N VAL A 88 -9.28 -3.71 -9.95
CA VAL A 88 -8.28 -3.39 -8.91
C VAL A 88 -8.96 -2.99 -7.61
N ARG A 89 -9.95 -2.08 -7.66
CA ARG A 89 -10.70 -1.65 -6.46
C ARG A 89 -11.44 -2.82 -5.79
N SER A 90 -12.07 -3.69 -6.59
CA SER A 90 -12.78 -4.87 -6.08
C SER A 90 -11.81 -5.85 -5.41
N PHE A 91 -10.64 -6.07 -5.99
CA PHE A 91 -9.60 -6.91 -5.41
C PHE A 91 -9.13 -6.34 -4.05
N LEU A 92 -8.71 -5.08 -4.00
CA LEU A 92 -8.28 -4.42 -2.76
C LEU A 92 -9.33 -4.55 -1.65
N LYS A 93 -10.60 -4.31 -1.99
CA LYS A 93 -11.71 -4.47 -1.05
C LYS A 93 -11.83 -5.90 -0.51
N ASN A 94 -11.72 -6.89 -1.40
CA ASN A 94 -11.81 -8.30 -1.02
C ASN A 94 -10.62 -8.75 -0.15
N GLN A 95 -9.46 -8.10 -0.30
CA GLN A 95 -8.29 -8.31 0.56
C GLN A 95 -8.36 -7.52 1.87
N GLY A 96 -9.42 -6.74 2.08
CA GLY A 96 -9.62 -5.96 3.29
C GLY A 96 -8.75 -4.71 3.38
N VAL A 97 -8.20 -4.22 2.27
CA VAL A 97 -7.48 -2.94 2.24
C VAL A 97 -8.50 -1.82 2.38
N ASP A 98 -8.35 -0.99 3.40
CA ASP A 98 -9.22 0.14 3.74
C ASP A 98 -8.47 1.47 3.82
N TRP A 99 -7.23 1.49 3.35
CA TRP A 99 -6.38 2.68 3.24
C TRP A 99 -6.06 3.04 1.78
N GLN A 100 -5.43 4.18 1.61
CA GLN A 100 -5.10 4.74 0.30
C GLN A 100 -4.23 3.78 -0.52
N SER A 101 -4.63 3.55 -1.77
CA SER A 101 -3.94 2.72 -2.74
C SER A 101 -3.94 3.40 -4.11
N PHE A 102 -3.07 2.97 -5.00
CA PHE A 102 -2.84 3.66 -6.25
C PHE A 102 -2.89 2.73 -7.46
N ILE A 103 -3.16 3.34 -8.62
CA ILE A 103 -3.00 2.69 -9.93
C ILE A 103 -2.12 3.59 -10.81
N LYS A 104 -1.14 2.98 -11.45
CA LYS A 104 -0.20 3.65 -12.34
C LYS A 104 -0.90 4.42 -13.46
N ASN A 105 -0.53 5.69 -13.64
CA ASN A 105 -1.02 6.56 -14.73
C ASN A 105 0.15 7.24 -15.43
N GLU A 106 1.07 6.44 -15.95
CA GLU A 106 2.26 6.91 -16.64
C GLU A 106 2.74 5.84 -17.63
N ASN A 107 3.55 6.23 -18.62
CA ASN A 107 4.23 5.29 -19.53
C ASN A 107 5.14 4.35 -18.74
N ASP A 108 5.13 3.05 -19.08
CA ASP A 108 5.82 2.01 -18.32
C ASP A 108 7.30 2.30 -18.09
N GLN A 109 8.04 2.62 -19.14
CA GLN A 109 9.48 2.85 -19.03
C GLN A 109 9.80 4.08 -18.17
N LYS A 110 9.01 5.15 -18.30
CA LYS A 110 9.17 6.35 -17.49
C LYS A 110 8.84 6.07 -16.02
N PHE A 111 7.77 5.30 -15.77
CA PHE A 111 7.36 4.92 -14.43
C PHE A 111 8.44 4.08 -13.74
N ILE A 112 8.90 3.00 -14.39
CA ILE A 112 9.94 2.10 -13.88
C ILE A 112 11.21 2.89 -13.53
N ASN A 113 11.73 3.67 -14.48
CA ASN A 113 12.95 4.48 -14.29
C ASN A 113 12.80 5.54 -13.19
N GLY A 114 11.59 6.04 -12.99
CA GLY A 114 11.28 7.03 -11.94
C GLY A 114 11.17 6.45 -10.53
N ILE A 115 11.01 5.12 -10.41
CA ILE A 115 10.96 4.42 -9.11
C ILE A 115 12.34 3.94 -8.69
N ALA A 116 12.97 3.08 -9.48
CA ALA A 116 14.30 2.55 -9.21
C ALA A 116 14.97 2.10 -10.52
N GLN A 117 16.25 2.42 -10.68
CA GLN A 117 17.02 2.03 -11.87
C GLN A 117 17.23 0.52 -11.94
N GLU A 118 17.24 -0.14 -10.78
CA GLU A 118 17.42 -1.58 -10.64
C GLU A 118 16.13 -2.38 -10.92
N TRP A 119 14.97 -1.73 -10.97
CA TRP A 119 13.72 -2.40 -11.26
C TRP A 119 13.59 -2.70 -12.75
N THR A 120 13.39 -3.98 -13.09
CA THR A 120 13.23 -4.42 -14.50
C THR A 120 11.81 -4.20 -15.03
N GLY A 121 10.85 -3.85 -14.15
CA GLY A 121 9.41 -3.77 -14.46
C GLY A 121 8.67 -5.06 -14.13
N ALA A 122 9.35 -6.10 -13.66
CA ALA A 122 8.70 -7.32 -13.20
C ALA A 122 7.94 -7.09 -11.89
N VAL A 123 6.81 -7.77 -11.73
CA VAL A 123 5.99 -7.75 -10.51
C VAL A 123 5.81 -9.15 -9.94
N PRO A 124 5.73 -9.30 -8.59
CA PRO A 124 5.72 -8.23 -7.60
C PRO A 124 7.09 -7.56 -7.47
N PHE A 125 7.08 -6.24 -7.22
CA PHE A 125 8.26 -5.51 -6.82
C PHE A 125 7.98 -4.77 -5.52
N THR A 126 8.86 -4.92 -4.54
CA THR A 126 8.73 -4.24 -3.24
C THR A 126 9.97 -3.40 -2.97
N ILE A 127 9.78 -2.18 -2.50
CA ILE A 127 10.83 -1.25 -2.09
C ILE A 127 10.47 -0.60 -0.76
N LEU A 128 11.44 -0.50 0.15
CA LEU A 128 11.26 0.09 1.47
C LEU A 128 12.19 1.29 1.66
N TYR A 129 11.62 2.32 2.27
CA TYR A 129 12.32 3.55 2.65
C TYR A 129 12.37 3.69 4.17
N GLY A 130 13.51 4.11 4.67
CA GLY A 130 13.73 4.26 6.11
C GLY A 130 12.99 5.43 6.71
N LYS A 131 12.48 5.24 7.96
CA LYS A 131 11.65 6.18 8.70
C LYS A 131 12.29 7.56 8.89
N SER A 132 13.58 7.62 9.24
CA SER A 132 14.26 8.89 9.51
C SER A 132 15.14 9.33 8.35
N SER A 133 15.65 8.38 7.59
CA SER A 133 16.59 8.65 6.51
C SER A 133 15.91 9.03 5.18
N GLY A 134 14.69 8.56 4.97
CA GLY A 134 13.99 8.68 3.69
C GLY A 134 14.69 8.00 2.52
N LYS A 135 15.73 7.22 2.81
CA LYS A 135 16.53 6.51 1.80
C LYS A 135 16.01 5.10 1.61
N VAL A 136 16.23 4.55 0.42
CA VAL A 136 15.99 3.13 0.17
C VAL A 136 16.85 2.29 1.11
N VAL A 137 16.21 1.39 1.86
CA VAL A 137 16.90 0.46 2.78
C VAL A 137 16.90 -0.97 2.28
N ASP A 138 15.92 -1.31 1.42
CA ASP A 138 15.80 -2.63 0.81
C ASP A 138 14.85 -2.62 -0.38
N PHE A 139 15.04 -3.55 -1.33
CA PHE A 139 14.13 -3.80 -2.43
C PHE A 139 14.32 -5.21 -3.01
N TRP A 140 13.32 -5.72 -3.72
CA TRP A 140 13.40 -6.99 -4.46
C TRP A 140 12.30 -7.12 -5.51
N GLU A 141 12.55 -7.95 -6.51
CA GLU A 141 11.57 -8.45 -7.47
C GLU A 141 11.21 -9.90 -7.14
N GLY A 142 9.98 -10.28 -7.45
CA GLY A 142 9.44 -11.62 -7.21
C GLY A 142 8.92 -11.84 -5.80
N GLU A 143 8.08 -12.88 -5.67
CA GLU A 143 7.47 -13.30 -4.40
C GLU A 143 8.54 -13.65 -3.36
N GLN A 144 8.34 -13.21 -2.12
CA GLN A 144 9.25 -13.46 -1.02
C GLN A 144 8.52 -14.05 0.20
N PRO A 145 9.22 -14.84 1.02
CA PRO A 145 8.65 -15.36 2.25
C PRO A 145 8.49 -14.24 3.31
N GLU A 146 7.56 -14.45 4.23
CA GLU A 146 7.23 -13.53 5.32
C GLU A 146 8.45 -13.01 6.08
N ILE A 147 9.41 -13.89 6.38
CA ILE A 147 10.63 -13.52 7.12
C ILE A 147 11.46 -12.45 6.40
N ARG A 148 11.43 -12.43 5.07
CA ARG A 148 12.13 -11.43 4.25
C ARG A 148 11.50 -10.05 4.43
N PHE A 149 10.15 -9.98 4.37
CA PHE A 149 9.39 -8.75 4.60
C PHE A 149 9.61 -8.22 6.02
N ARG A 150 9.45 -9.07 7.04
CA ARG A 150 9.62 -8.67 8.44
C ARG A 150 11.01 -8.10 8.72
N SER A 151 12.05 -8.74 8.21
CA SER A 151 13.43 -8.26 8.36
C SER A 151 13.63 -6.87 7.72
N ALA A 152 13.09 -6.67 6.53
CA ALA A 152 13.19 -5.39 5.82
C ALA A 152 12.38 -4.29 6.50
N ILE A 153 11.17 -4.59 7.00
CA ILE A 153 10.32 -3.66 7.76
C ILE A 153 11.04 -3.20 9.03
N ILE A 154 11.58 -4.13 9.82
CA ILE A 154 12.32 -3.79 11.05
C ILE A 154 13.54 -2.91 10.74
N LYS A 155 14.27 -3.22 9.67
CA LYS A 155 15.40 -2.40 9.21
C LYS A 155 14.94 -0.99 8.83
N ALA A 156 13.81 -0.86 8.11
CA ALA A 156 13.28 0.42 7.66
C ALA A 156 12.77 1.29 8.82
N ILE A 157 12.13 0.69 9.83
CA ILE A 157 11.65 1.38 11.02
C ILE A 157 12.81 1.95 11.86
N ASN A 158 13.95 1.27 11.88
CA ASN A 158 15.12 1.61 12.71
C ASN A 158 16.20 2.43 11.97
N SER A 159 15.93 2.89 10.74
CA SER A 159 16.91 3.62 9.92
C SER A 159 16.66 5.10 9.77
#